data_b4beb755e3de744b928d22976f0d56e7
#
_entry.id   b4beb755e3de744b928d22976f0d56e7
#
_cell.length_a   1.000
_cell.length_b   1.000
_cell.length_c   1.000
_cell.angle_alpha   90.00
_cell.angle_beta   90.00
_cell.angle_gamma   90.00
#
_symmetry.space_group_name_H-M   'P 1'
#
loop_
_entity.id
_entity.type
_entity.pdbx_description
1 polymer ?
#
loop_
_entity_poly.entity_id
_entity_poly.type
_entity_poly.pdbx_seq_one_letter_code
_entity_poly.pdbx_strand_id
1 'polypeptide(L)'
;YVGRRMRKKDILVSLFIDPDADQVEAAKRVRAGSIELNTGPYSEASSIDAKNQHLVQLRKAAMQAHDLGLRVFAGHGLTTDNVPAIIHNVPWIEELNIGHHIVSRSIYIGMEQSVKDMINCIQV
;
A
#
# COMPACT_ATOMS: atom_id res chain seq x y z
N TYR A 1 3.79 0.75 25.71
CA TYR A 1 4.12 0.89 24.28
C TYR A 1 4.10 -0.46 23.61
N VAL A 2 3.07 -0.73 22.76
CA VAL A 2 2.85 -2.01 22.08
C VAL A 2 4.04 -2.34 21.17
N GLY A 3 4.48 -1.44 20.31
CA GLY A 3 5.60 -1.67 19.38
C GLY A 3 6.91 -2.08 20.05
N ARG A 4 7.22 -1.54 21.25
CA ARG A 4 8.41 -1.97 22.02
C ARG A 4 8.27 -3.40 22.54
N ARG A 5 7.06 -3.81 22.93
CA ARG A 5 6.79 -5.19 23.39
C ARG A 5 6.86 -6.18 22.25
N MET A 6 6.34 -5.81 21.07
CA MET A 6 6.40 -6.62 19.84
C MET A 6 7.84 -6.88 19.42
N ARG A 7 8.67 -5.84 19.34
CA ARG A 7 10.11 -5.99 18.98
C ARG A 7 10.89 -6.88 19.95
N LYS A 8 10.57 -6.84 21.26
CA LYS A 8 11.20 -7.75 22.24
C LYS A 8 10.86 -9.22 22.01
N LYS A 9 9.89 -9.50 21.15
CA LYS A 9 9.42 -10.83 20.75
C LYS A 9 9.75 -11.13 19.29
N ASP A 10 10.59 -10.30 18.65
CA ASP A 10 10.94 -10.38 17.22
C ASP A 10 9.72 -10.33 16.29
N ILE A 11 8.65 -9.65 16.74
CA ILE A 11 7.46 -9.42 15.93
C ILE A 11 7.62 -8.10 15.16
N LEU A 12 7.58 -8.18 13.83
CA LEU A 12 7.59 -7.01 12.96
C LEU A 12 6.28 -6.23 13.11
N VAL A 13 6.41 -4.89 13.10
CA VAL A 13 5.26 -3.99 13.21
C VAL A 13 5.16 -3.19 11.93
N SER A 14 4.04 -3.33 11.23
CA SER A 14 3.63 -2.47 10.13
C SER A 14 2.51 -1.54 10.60
N LEU A 15 2.54 -0.29 10.17
CA LEU A 15 1.52 0.69 10.50
C LEU A 15 0.75 1.10 9.25
N PHE A 16 -0.58 0.96 9.29
CA PHE A 16 -1.47 1.49 8.25
C PHE A 16 -1.64 2.99 8.49
N ILE A 17 -1.25 3.80 7.51
CA ILE A 17 -1.24 5.27 7.62
C ILE A 17 -1.70 5.92 6.32
N ASP A 18 -2.16 7.16 6.41
CA ASP A 18 -2.37 7.98 5.22
C ASP A 18 -1.03 8.42 4.60
N PRO A 19 -0.98 8.72 3.29
CA PRO A 19 0.23 9.18 2.61
C PRO A 19 0.58 10.64 2.97
N ASP A 20 0.91 10.84 4.24
CA ASP A 20 1.18 12.12 4.89
C ASP A 20 2.57 12.11 5.55
N ALA A 21 3.34 13.18 5.37
CA ALA A 21 4.72 13.27 5.82
C ALA A 21 4.87 13.12 7.34
N ASP A 22 3.96 13.72 8.11
CA ASP A 22 4.02 13.69 9.59
C ASP A 22 3.70 12.29 10.10
N GLN A 23 2.79 11.56 9.44
CA GLN A 23 2.47 10.17 9.78
C GLN A 23 3.65 9.23 9.46
N VAL A 24 4.34 9.43 8.34
CA VAL A 24 5.56 8.67 7.99
C VAL A 24 6.64 8.89 9.05
N GLU A 25 6.89 10.14 9.44
CA GLU A 25 7.85 10.43 10.50
C GLU A 25 7.43 9.86 11.87
N ALA A 26 6.13 9.91 12.19
CA ALA A 26 5.61 9.31 13.42
C ALA A 26 5.84 7.79 13.43
N ALA A 27 5.64 7.11 12.30
CA ALA A 27 5.93 5.68 12.16
C ALA A 27 7.41 5.38 12.44
N LYS A 28 8.32 6.21 11.91
CA LYS A 28 9.76 6.10 12.19
C LYS A 28 10.08 6.33 13.66
N ARG A 29 9.50 7.38 14.29
CA ARG A 29 9.73 7.69 15.73
C ARG A 29 9.32 6.54 16.65
N VAL A 30 8.23 5.84 16.33
CA VAL A 30 7.80 4.66 17.11
C VAL A 30 8.55 3.38 16.72
N ARG A 31 9.50 3.49 15.78
CA ARG A 31 10.35 2.41 15.29
C ARG A 31 9.54 1.25 14.68
N ALA A 32 8.54 1.56 13.86
CA ALA A 32 7.93 0.58 12.99
C ALA A 32 8.98 0.02 12.02
N GLY A 33 8.81 -1.22 11.59
CA GLY A 33 9.65 -1.83 10.55
C GLY A 33 9.17 -1.51 9.14
N SER A 34 7.87 -1.27 9.01
CA SER A 34 7.19 -0.97 7.75
C SER A 34 5.99 -0.06 7.97
N ILE A 35 5.54 0.53 6.88
CA ILE A 35 4.25 1.21 6.79
C ILE A 35 3.44 0.60 5.65
N GLU A 36 2.12 0.69 5.77
CA GLU A 36 1.19 0.44 4.68
C GLU A 36 0.46 1.73 4.37
N LEU A 37 0.65 2.25 3.16
CA LEU A 37 0.02 3.48 2.69
C LEU A 37 -1.44 3.21 2.30
N ASN A 38 -2.35 4.00 2.86
CA ASN A 38 -3.77 3.97 2.52
C ASN A 38 -3.99 4.45 1.08
N THR A 39 -4.41 3.54 0.19
CA THR A 39 -4.73 3.86 -1.21
C THR A 39 -6.23 4.08 -1.45
N GLY A 40 -7.06 4.11 -0.39
CA GLY A 40 -8.50 4.33 -0.49
C GLY A 40 -8.87 5.61 -1.24
N PRO A 41 -8.35 6.79 -0.85
CA PRO A 41 -8.64 8.04 -1.54
C PRO A 41 -8.28 8.03 -3.03
N TYR A 42 -7.18 7.36 -3.41
CA TYR A 42 -6.82 7.13 -4.81
C TYR A 42 -7.85 6.25 -5.53
N SER A 43 -8.26 5.16 -4.89
CA SER A 43 -9.18 4.16 -5.45
C SER A 43 -10.59 4.72 -5.64
N GLU A 44 -11.03 5.62 -4.77
CA GLU A 44 -12.36 6.24 -4.77
C GLU A 44 -12.43 7.51 -5.63
N ALA A 45 -11.29 8.06 -6.07
CA ALA A 45 -11.24 9.27 -6.85
C ALA A 45 -12.01 9.11 -8.18
N SER A 46 -12.95 10.02 -8.44
CA SER A 46 -13.83 9.98 -9.61
C SER A 46 -13.26 10.67 -10.85
N SER A 47 -12.23 11.51 -10.70
CA SER A 47 -11.58 12.20 -11.81
C SER A 47 -10.13 11.80 -11.98
N ILE A 48 -9.63 11.91 -13.22
CA ILE A 48 -8.22 11.64 -13.55
C ILE A 48 -7.30 12.58 -12.78
N ASP A 49 -7.66 13.85 -12.65
CA ASP A 49 -6.86 14.84 -11.94
C ASP A 49 -6.72 14.50 -10.44
N ALA A 50 -7.84 14.11 -9.81
CA ALA A 50 -7.82 13.68 -8.41
C ALA A 50 -6.97 12.39 -8.22
N LYS A 51 -7.09 11.41 -9.13
CA LYS A 51 -6.24 10.21 -9.12
C LYS A 51 -4.76 10.56 -9.21
N ASN A 52 -4.39 11.44 -10.14
CA ASN A 52 -3.01 11.88 -10.32
C ASN A 52 -2.47 12.62 -9.09
N GLN A 53 -3.29 13.46 -8.44
CA GLN A 53 -2.90 14.11 -7.18
C GLN A 53 -2.61 13.09 -6.07
N HIS A 54 -3.46 12.08 -5.90
CA HIS A 54 -3.23 11.01 -4.93
C HIS A 54 -1.99 10.16 -5.27
N LEU A 55 -1.72 9.86 -6.54
CA LEU A 55 -0.49 9.17 -6.94
C LEU A 55 0.77 9.98 -6.58
N VAL A 56 0.74 11.30 -6.75
CA VAL A 56 1.84 12.19 -6.34
C VAL A 56 2.04 12.16 -4.82
N GLN A 57 0.95 12.17 -4.04
CA GLN A 57 1.01 12.07 -2.58
C GLN A 57 1.60 10.73 -2.13
N LEU A 58 1.09 9.61 -2.69
CA LEU A 58 1.59 8.26 -2.42
C LEU A 58 3.08 8.15 -2.75
N ARG A 59 3.50 8.65 -3.91
CA ARG A 59 4.91 8.65 -4.32
C ARG A 59 5.80 9.41 -3.34
N LYS A 60 5.39 10.61 -2.90
CA LYS A 60 6.16 11.41 -1.93
C LYS A 60 6.30 10.70 -0.59
N ALA A 61 5.20 10.16 -0.07
CA ALA A 61 5.20 9.45 1.21
C ALA A 61 6.03 8.15 1.13
N ALA A 62 5.93 7.40 0.04
CA ALA A 62 6.74 6.20 -0.19
C ALA A 62 8.23 6.51 -0.27
N MET A 63 8.62 7.55 -1.00
CA MET A 63 10.01 8.01 -1.08
C MET A 63 10.55 8.40 0.30
N GLN A 64 9.82 9.23 1.06
CA GLN A 64 10.21 9.62 2.41
C GLN A 64 10.37 8.41 3.34
N ALA A 65 9.44 7.47 3.30
CA ALA A 65 9.50 6.25 4.10
C ALA A 65 10.73 5.40 3.75
N HIS A 66 10.99 5.23 2.45
CA HIS A 66 12.17 4.53 1.95
C HIS A 66 13.47 5.18 2.43
N ASP A 67 13.60 6.51 2.30
CA ASP A 67 14.77 7.27 2.74
C ASP A 67 14.98 7.19 4.26
N LEU A 68 13.91 7.04 5.03
CA LEU A 68 13.95 6.78 6.46
C LEU A 68 14.25 5.30 6.81
N GLY A 69 14.39 4.42 5.82
CA GLY A 69 14.65 3.00 6.01
C GLY A 69 13.44 2.21 6.52
N LEU A 70 12.22 2.65 6.19
CA LEU A 70 10.99 1.90 6.40
C LEU A 70 10.68 1.10 5.14
N ARG A 71 10.21 -0.14 5.29
CA ARG A 71 9.62 -0.87 4.17
C ARG A 71 8.25 -0.27 3.84
N VAL A 72 7.92 -0.22 2.56
CA VAL A 72 6.70 0.43 2.08
C VAL A 72 5.76 -0.60 1.49
N PHE A 73 4.57 -0.70 2.07
CA PHE A 73 3.45 -1.49 1.56
C PHE A 73 2.32 -0.55 1.18
N ALA A 74 1.35 -1.04 0.42
CA ALA A 74 0.17 -0.27 0.08
C ALA A 74 -1.07 -1.18 0.05
N GLY A 75 -2.22 -0.61 0.41
CA GLY A 75 -3.47 -1.36 0.46
C GLY A 75 -4.68 -0.45 0.59
N HIS A 76 -5.82 -1.07 0.52
CA HIS A 76 -7.16 -0.52 0.55
C HIS A 76 -7.68 -0.03 -0.81
N GLY A 77 -8.79 -0.65 -1.26
CA GLY A 77 -9.50 -0.26 -2.49
C GLY A 77 -8.80 -0.63 -3.80
N LEU A 78 -7.72 -1.41 -3.75
CA LEU A 78 -6.97 -1.80 -4.95
C LEU A 78 -7.70 -2.88 -5.76
N THR A 79 -7.68 -2.70 -7.09
CA THR A 79 -8.30 -3.56 -8.09
C THR A 79 -7.35 -3.83 -9.24
N THR A 80 -7.68 -4.79 -10.10
CA THR A 80 -6.92 -5.04 -11.35
C THR A 80 -6.83 -3.82 -12.26
N ASP A 81 -7.79 -2.89 -12.16
CA ASP A 81 -7.85 -1.71 -13.02
C ASP A 81 -6.97 -0.56 -12.53
N ASN A 82 -6.73 -0.46 -11.20
CA ASN A 82 -6.02 0.67 -10.61
C ASN A 82 -4.60 0.33 -10.12
N VAL A 83 -4.27 -0.94 -9.89
CA VAL A 83 -2.94 -1.39 -9.48
C VAL A 83 -1.83 -1.03 -10.48
N PRO A 84 -1.99 -1.17 -11.82
CA PRO A 84 -0.91 -0.85 -12.75
C PRO A 84 -0.39 0.59 -12.61
N ALA A 85 -1.28 1.56 -12.37
CA ALA A 85 -0.87 2.95 -12.19
C ALA A 85 -0.10 3.15 -10.88
N ILE A 86 -0.44 2.44 -9.80
CA ILE A 86 0.32 2.46 -8.54
C ILE A 86 1.74 1.94 -8.77
N ILE A 87 1.88 0.76 -9.36
CA ILE A 87 3.18 0.13 -9.59
C ILE A 87 4.07 1.02 -10.46
N HIS A 88 3.51 1.61 -11.52
CA HIS A 88 4.27 2.49 -12.42
C HIS A 88 4.73 3.79 -11.74
N ASN A 89 3.90 4.37 -10.87
CA ASN A 89 4.17 5.71 -10.29
C ASN A 89 4.84 5.68 -8.92
N VAL A 90 4.80 4.56 -8.19
CA VAL A 90 5.31 4.47 -6.81
C VAL A 90 6.29 3.29 -6.68
N PRO A 91 7.54 3.43 -7.17
CA PRO A 91 8.48 2.30 -7.34
C PRO A 91 9.02 1.71 -6.02
N TRP A 92 8.79 2.34 -4.87
CA TRP A 92 9.27 1.85 -3.56
C TRP A 92 8.29 0.92 -2.85
N ILE A 93 7.13 0.64 -3.44
CA ILE A 93 6.18 -0.32 -2.86
C ILE A 93 6.73 -1.74 -3.05
N GLU A 94 6.93 -2.44 -1.94
CA GLU A 94 7.42 -3.82 -1.90
C GLU A 94 6.29 -4.86 -1.85
N GLU A 95 5.13 -4.47 -1.32
CA GLU A 95 4.01 -5.38 -1.08
C GLU A 95 2.67 -4.66 -1.26
N LEU A 96 1.70 -5.35 -1.86
CA LEU A 96 0.31 -4.90 -1.96
C LEU A 96 -0.60 -5.80 -1.11
N ASN A 97 -1.38 -5.20 -0.23
CA ASN A 97 -2.36 -5.88 0.59
C ASN A 97 -3.76 -5.76 -0.04
N ILE A 98 -4.18 -6.82 -0.75
CA ILE A 98 -5.42 -6.83 -1.53
C ILE A 98 -6.26 -8.05 -1.16
N GLY A 99 -7.39 -7.81 -0.49
CA GLY A 99 -8.33 -8.87 -0.13
C GLY A 99 -9.66 -8.74 -0.88
N HIS A 100 -10.36 -7.63 -0.67
CA HIS A 100 -11.74 -7.42 -1.12
C HIS A 100 -11.92 -7.72 -2.62
N HIS A 101 -11.10 -7.14 -3.48
CA HIS A 101 -11.22 -7.31 -4.93
C HIS A 101 -10.97 -8.75 -5.36
N ILE A 102 -9.94 -9.41 -4.84
CA ILE A 102 -9.60 -10.80 -5.16
C ILE A 102 -10.75 -11.72 -4.74
N VAL A 103 -11.26 -11.57 -3.52
CA VAL A 103 -12.33 -12.41 -3.00
C VAL A 103 -13.64 -12.19 -3.76
N SER A 104 -14.06 -10.95 -4.02
CA SER A 104 -15.29 -10.66 -4.74
C SER A 104 -15.25 -11.16 -6.20
N ARG A 105 -14.14 -10.98 -6.90
CA ARG A 105 -13.97 -11.55 -8.25
C ARG A 105 -13.99 -13.09 -8.25
N SER A 106 -13.44 -13.70 -7.21
CA SER A 106 -13.35 -15.15 -7.12
C SER A 106 -14.70 -15.85 -7.14
N ILE A 107 -15.77 -15.15 -6.75
CA ILE A 107 -17.15 -15.67 -6.82
C ILE A 107 -17.56 -15.97 -8.28
N TYR A 108 -17.06 -15.20 -9.23
CA TYR A 108 -17.40 -15.32 -10.65
C TYR A 108 -16.40 -16.17 -11.44
N ILE A 109 -15.10 -16.07 -11.14
CA ILE A 109 -14.03 -16.65 -11.98
C ILE A 109 -13.17 -17.68 -11.24
N GLY A 110 -13.46 -17.94 -9.97
CA GLY A 110 -12.63 -18.79 -9.10
C GLY A 110 -11.43 -18.09 -8.50
N MET A 111 -10.99 -18.55 -7.33
CA MET A 111 -9.90 -17.92 -6.56
C MET A 111 -8.56 -17.94 -7.32
N GLU A 112 -8.22 -19.07 -7.93
CA GLU A 112 -6.98 -19.22 -8.68
C GLU A 112 -6.85 -18.19 -9.80
N GLN A 113 -7.90 -18.03 -10.62
CA GLN A 113 -7.88 -17.06 -11.71
C GLN A 113 -7.85 -15.62 -11.20
N SER A 114 -8.60 -15.32 -10.13
CA SER A 114 -8.61 -13.99 -9.55
C SER A 114 -7.23 -13.56 -9.03
N VAL A 115 -6.50 -14.49 -8.41
CA VAL A 115 -5.11 -14.23 -7.96
C VAL A 115 -4.16 -14.09 -9.15
N LYS A 116 -4.26 -14.95 -10.17
CA LYS A 116 -3.43 -14.86 -11.39
C LYS A 116 -3.62 -13.51 -12.09
N ASP A 117 -4.87 -13.06 -12.24
CA ASP A 117 -5.15 -11.77 -12.87
C ASP A 117 -4.48 -10.61 -12.11
N MET A 118 -4.54 -10.64 -10.77
CA MET A 118 -3.89 -9.62 -9.95
C MET A 118 -2.36 -9.67 -10.07
N ILE A 119 -1.76 -10.86 -10.05
CA ILE A 119 -0.30 -11.02 -10.23
C ILE A 119 0.13 -10.46 -11.60
N ASN A 120 -0.62 -10.74 -12.66
CA ASN A 120 -0.33 -10.21 -13.99
C ASN A 120 -0.36 -8.66 -14.03
N CYS A 121 -1.24 -8.01 -13.25
CA CYS A 121 -1.29 -6.54 -13.15
C CYS A 121 -0.06 -5.94 -12.43
N ILE A 122 0.61 -6.72 -11.58
CA ILE A 122 1.79 -6.28 -10.82
C ILE A 122 3.09 -6.42 -11.64
N GLN A 123 3.11 -7.34 -12.60
CA GLN A 123 4.30 -7.67 -13.39
C GLN A 123 4.46 -6.81 -14.67
N VAL A 124 3.73 -5.72 -14.77
CA VAL A 124 3.72 -4.84 -15.97
C VAL A 124 4.98 -3.95 -16.03
#